data_aca7c3d5e0542860282b350e86842f00
#
_entry.id   aca7c3d5e0542860282b350e86842f00
#
_cell.length_a   1.000
_cell.length_b   1.000
_cell.length_c   1.000
_cell.angle_alpha   90.00
_cell.angle_beta   90.00
_cell.angle_gamma   90.00
#
_symmetry.space_group_name_H-M   'P 1'
#
loop_
_entity.id
_entity.type
_entity.pdbx_description
1 polymer ?
#
loop_
_entity_poly.entity_id
_entity_poly.type
_entity_poly.pdbx_seq_one_letter_code
_entity_poly.pdbx_strand_id
1 'polypeptide(L)'
;MKIAIIGSGISGLAAAHTLRNCADITLFEAGSYFGGHTHTVDVEFKAAQGTCQHGVDTGFLVYNERTYPQLIALFKELEVETCHSDMSFSVQAQHKGQSIEWGGSNLNSVFAQRSNLFKPKFWSMLTDLIRFNQLATQLAEQEANSQKTANYSSELMQPLSVFLKENKFGDAFVNWYLLPMLGCIWSCPTEQMLAFPVATMVRFCHNHGLLQVNNRPQWWTVKGGAKHYVEKIVSSIQNKHLSTPVQQVKRLDNGQVQVVTAQSEQLFDAVVLATHSDQSLKLLAQASTQEKSILGAIQYQDNIAVLHKDESVMPSKKIAWSAWNYDQSDVAKNAKDNRVCLHYWLNLLQPLPSNENIFVSLNPSKAIQAESVIQQFEYAHPVFDVAAIEAQSKVPEIQGLGAVYYAGAWMGYGFHEDGLKAGISAAKKIITDFSLQG
;
A
#
# COMPACT_ATOMS: atom_id res chain seq x y z
N MET A 1 26.59 10.47 17.35
CA MET A 1 26.58 9.58 16.16
C MET A 1 25.82 10.24 15.04
N LYS A 2 26.35 10.27 13.82
CA LYS A 2 25.71 10.87 12.65
C LYS A 2 25.05 9.78 11.80
N ILE A 3 23.77 9.90 11.53
CA ILE A 3 23.00 8.91 10.76
C ILE A 3 22.31 9.60 9.58
N ALA A 4 22.55 9.08 8.37
CA ALA A 4 21.75 9.48 7.22
C ALA A 4 20.53 8.58 7.05
N ILE A 5 19.38 9.19 6.75
CA ILE A 5 18.15 8.48 6.36
C ILE A 5 17.81 8.91 4.94
N ILE A 6 17.75 7.95 4.03
CA ILE A 6 17.50 8.20 2.60
C ILE A 6 16.10 7.72 2.26
N GLY A 7 15.22 8.67 1.93
CA GLY A 7 13.79 8.48 1.73
C GLY A 7 12.97 8.90 2.93
N SER A 8 11.96 9.74 2.70
CA SER A 8 11.06 10.30 3.73
C SER A 8 9.68 9.66 3.74
N GLY A 9 9.50 8.49 3.13
CA GLY A 9 8.28 7.69 3.33
C GLY A 9 8.13 7.26 4.78
N ILE A 10 7.02 6.61 5.11
CA ILE A 10 6.72 6.20 6.50
C ILE A 10 7.88 5.44 7.16
N SER A 11 8.63 4.63 6.40
CA SER A 11 9.76 3.86 6.93
C SER A 11 10.91 4.76 7.37
N GLY A 12 11.27 5.76 6.55
CA GLY A 12 12.32 6.72 6.88
C GLY A 12 11.90 7.64 8.02
N LEU A 13 10.66 8.12 8.01
CA LEU A 13 10.11 8.94 9.09
C LEU A 13 10.05 8.17 10.41
N ALA A 14 9.69 6.89 10.39
CA ALA A 14 9.69 6.03 11.56
C ALA A 14 11.10 5.81 12.13
N ALA A 15 12.09 5.59 11.25
CA ALA A 15 13.47 5.48 11.67
C ALA A 15 13.98 6.79 12.29
N ALA A 16 13.70 7.94 11.64
CA ALA A 16 14.06 9.26 12.14
C ALA A 16 13.44 9.54 13.51
N HIS A 17 12.13 9.31 13.63
CA HIS A 17 11.40 9.52 14.88
C HIS A 17 11.94 8.66 16.03
N THR A 18 12.29 7.40 15.75
CA THR A 18 12.85 6.48 16.75
C THR A 18 14.24 6.89 17.19
N LEU A 19 15.08 7.41 16.29
CA LEU A 19 16.47 7.80 16.55
C LEU A 19 16.64 9.23 17.06
N ARG A 20 15.59 10.06 17.08
CA ARG A 20 15.65 11.50 17.30
C ARG A 20 16.37 11.96 18.58
N ASN A 21 16.30 11.12 19.62
CA ASN A 21 16.88 11.46 20.93
C ASN A 21 18.30 10.89 21.14
N CYS A 22 18.78 10.01 20.26
CA CYS A 22 20.05 9.31 20.46
C CYS A 22 21.05 9.50 19.30
N ALA A 23 20.68 10.21 18.23
CA ALA A 23 21.55 10.42 17.08
C ALA A 23 21.32 11.79 16.40
N ASP A 24 22.38 12.27 15.73
CA ASP A 24 22.30 13.44 14.82
C ASP A 24 21.84 12.93 13.44
N ILE A 25 20.57 13.24 13.09
CA ILE A 25 19.91 12.71 11.91
C ILE A 25 19.98 13.71 10.77
N THR A 26 20.36 13.22 9.58
CA THR A 26 20.20 13.94 8.33
C THR A 26 19.23 13.16 7.44
N LEU A 27 18.11 13.78 7.08
CA LEU A 27 17.07 13.20 6.22
C LEU A 27 17.24 13.72 4.79
N PHE A 28 17.33 12.81 3.82
CA PHE A 28 17.38 13.13 2.40
C PHE A 28 16.10 12.64 1.71
N GLU A 29 15.47 13.53 0.92
CA GLU A 29 14.31 13.23 0.09
C GLU A 29 14.57 13.70 -1.35
N ALA A 30 14.35 12.80 -2.30
CA ALA A 30 14.51 13.09 -3.72
C ALA A 30 13.34 13.91 -4.30
N GLY A 31 12.13 13.66 -3.78
CA GLY A 31 10.90 14.31 -4.22
C GLY A 31 10.79 15.77 -3.76
N SER A 32 9.73 16.43 -4.22
CA SER A 32 9.42 17.83 -3.89
C SER A 32 8.63 17.99 -2.59
N TYR A 33 8.30 16.91 -1.90
CA TYR A 33 7.60 16.88 -0.61
C TYR A 33 8.11 15.72 0.25
N PHE A 34 7.98 15.84 1.57
CA PHE A 34 8.23 14.74 2.51
C PHE A 34 6.98 13.88 2.66
N GLY A 35 7.16 12.55 2.84
CA GLY A 35 6.07 11.64 3.13
C GLY A 35 5.97 10.43 2.18
N GLY A 36 6.56 10.50 0.99
CA GLY A 36 6.48 9.44 -0.01
C GLY A 36 5.01 9.15 -0.39
N HIS A 37 4.51 7.92 -0.16
CA HIS A 37 3.10 7.57 -0.39
C HIS A 37 2.13 8.25 0.59
N THR A 38 2.59 8.91 1.64
CA THR A 38 1.79 9.84 2.44
C THR A 38 1.74 11.17 1.72
N HIS A 39 0.92 11.23 0.69
CA HIS A 39 0.83 12.38 -0.18
C HIS A 39 -0.55 13.01 -0.10
N THR A 40 -0.60 14.24 0.41
CA THR A 40 -1.81 15.05 0.55
C THR A 40 -1.71 16.26 -0.38
N VAL A 41 -2.73 16.46 -1.20
CA VAL A 41 -2.86 17.63 -2.09
C VAL A 41 -3.85 18.61 -1.48
N ASP A 42 -3.48 19.88 -1.40
CA ASP A 42 -4.42 20.92 -0.99
C ASP A 42 -5.33 21.29 -2.17
N VAL A 43 -6.62 20.95 -2.03
CA VAL A 43 -7.66 21.22 -3.04
C VAL A 43 -8.53 22.36 -2.56
N GLU A 44 -8.85 23.29 -3.47
CA GLU A 44 -9.80 24.38 -3.22
C GLU A 44 -11.23 23.86 -3.41
N PHE A 45 -12.04 24.07 -2.39
CA PHE A 45 -13.46 23.73 -2.39
C PHE A 45 -14.33 24.98 -2.26
N LYS A 46 -15.46 24.99 -2.97
CA LYS A 46 -16.53 25.99 -2.76
C LYS A 46 -17.32 25.62 -1.51
N ALA A 47 -17.28 26.48 -0.51
CA ALA A 47 -18.06 26.37 0.71
C ALA A 47 -19.16 27.44 0.75
N ALA A 48 -20.13 27.31 1.66
CA ALA A 48 -21.24 28.25 1.78
C ALA A 48 -20.82 29.71 2.07
N GLN A 49 -19.61 29.91 2.63
CA GLN A 49 -19.07 31.23 2.99
C GLN A 49 -17.79 31.58 2.20
N GLY A 50 -17.63 31.11 0.95
CA GLY A 50 -16.46 31.37 0.11
C GLY A 50 -15.73 30.10 -0.30
N THR A 51 -14.42 30.21 -0.55
CA THR A 51 -13.56 29.06 -0.86
C THR A 51 -12.74 28.66 0.36
N CYS A 52 -12.51 27.34 0.54
CA CYS A 52 -11.60 26.81 1.56
C CYS A 52 -10.63 25.80 0.94
N GLN A 53 -9.40 25.77 1.42
CA GLN A 53 -8.45 24.72 1.09
C GLN A 53 -8.58 23.57 2.07
N HIS A 54 -8.52 22.34 1.54
CA HIS A 54 -8.58 21.12 2.36
C HIS A 54 -7.64 20.05 1.79
N GLY A 55 -6.94 19.34 2.67
CA GLY A 55 -6.02 18.29 2.28
C GLY A 55 -6.77 17.04 1.81
N VAL A 56 -6.40 16.56 0.62
CA VAL A 56 -6.95 15.36 -0.01
C VAL A 56 -5.82 14.36 -0.22
N ASP A 57 -5.93 13.19 0.39
CA ASP A 57 -4.90 12.15 0.30
C ASP A 57 -5.00 11.40 -1.02
N THR A 58 -3.84 11.09 -1.62
CA THR A 58 -3.75 10.42 -2.92
C THR A 58 -3.00 9.09 -2.89
N GLY A 59 -2.38 8.76 -1.75
CA GLY A 59 -1.64 7.51 -1.57
C GLY A 59 -2.11 6.75 -0.33
N PHE A 60 -1.61 7.08 0.87
CA PHE A 60 -2.11 6.49 2.11
C PHE A 60 -3.47 7.10 2.48
N LEU A 61 -4.53 6.28 2.46
CA LEU A 61 -5.91 6.74 2.64
C LEU A 61 -6.51 6.35 4.00
N VAL A 62 -6.34 5.09 4.41
CA VAL A 62 -7.08 4.51 5.54
C VAL A 62 -6.24 3.52 6.35
N TYR A 63 -6.61 3.35 7.62
CA TYR A 63 -6.08 2.35 8.51
C TYR A 63 -7.19 1.79 9.41
N ASN A 64 -6.95 0.69 10.12
CA ASN A 64 -7.90 0.12 11.07
C ASN A 64 -7.23 -0.25 12.40
N GLU A 65 -8.03 -0.42 13.45
CA GLU A 65 -7.53 -0.68 14.80
C GLU A 65 -6.88 -2.06 14.95
N ARG A 66 -7.24 -3.01 14.10
CA ARG A 66 -6.79 -4.40 14.23
C ARG A 66 -5.39 -4.63 13.71
N THR A 67 -5.04 -4.00 12.60
CA THR A 67 -3.80 -4.30 11.85
C THR A 67 -2.78 -3.17 11.85
N TYR A 68 -3.09 -2.00 12.46
CA TYR A 68 -2.21 -0.84 12.50
C TYR A 68 -1.86 -0.38 13.94
N PRO A 69 -1.44 -1.29 14.86
CA PRO A 69 -1.23 -0.92 16.26
C PRO A 69 -0.09 0.08 16.47
N GLN A 70 0.99 0.00 15.69
CA GLN A 70 2.11 0.93 15.82
C GLN A 70 1.79 2.29 15.24
N LEU A 71 1.04 2.34 14.12
CA LEU A 71 0.58 3.59 13.54
C LEU A 71 -0.36 4.34 14.49
N ILE A 72 -1.26 3.61 15.15
CA ILE A 72 -2.15 4.18 16.17
C ILE A 72 -1.36 4.73 17.34
N ALA A 73 -0.34 4.00 17.82
CA ALA A 73 0.54 4.46 18.88
C ALA A 73 1.30 5.74 18.48
N LEU A 74 1.83 5.77 17.25
CA LEU A 74 2.49 6.96 16.70
C LEU A 74 1.54 8.14 16.59
N PHE A 75 0.31 7.96 16.08
CA PHE A 75 -0.68 9.03 15.98
C PHE A 75 -1.08 9.57 17.34
N LYS A 76 -1.21 8.70 18.34
CA LYS A 76 -1.47 9.11 19.73
C LYS A 76 -0.31 9.92 20.31
N GLU A 77 0.94 9.48 20.10
CA GLU A 77 2.13 10.20 20.56
C GLU A 77 2.27 11.57 19.90
N LEU A 78 1.96 11.65 18.61
CA LEU A 78 2.03 12.90 17.84
C LEU A 78 0.75 13.75 17.97
N GLU A 79 -0.25 13.33 18.72
CA GLU A 79 -1.55 14.02 18.84
C GLU A 79 -2.18 14.31 17.46
N VAL A 80 -2.22 13.30 16.58
CA VAL A 80 -2.82 13.38 15.25
C VAL A 80 -4.32 13.13 15.35
N GLU A 81 -5.13 14.08 14.89
CA GLU A 81 -6.58 13.91 14.83
C GLU A 81 -6.97 12.94 13.71
N THR A 82 -7.86 12.00 14.03
CA THR A 82 -8.36 11.00 13.11
C THR A 82 -9.89 10.94 13.14
N CYS A 83 -10.50 10.42 12.09
CA CYS A 83 -11.94 10.27 11.98
C CYS A 83 -12.33 8.97 11.27
N HIS A 84 -13.60 8.59 11.39
CA HIS A 84 -14.12 7.38 10.73
C HIS A 84 -14.03 7.48 9.22
N SER A 85 -13.74 6.37 8.58
CA SER A 85 -13.70 6.20 7.14
C SER A 85 -14.57 5.02 6.70
N ASP A 86 -14.95 4.99 5.43
CA ASP A 86 -15.65 3.89 4.79
C ASP A 86 -14.67 3.01 4.00
N MET A 87 -14.93 1.71 3.97
CA MET A 87 -14.13 0.73 3.24
C MET A 87 -15.04 -0.15 2.38
N SER A 88 -16.08 0.45 1.82
CA SER A 88 -16.98 -0.22 0.89
C SER A 88 -16.30 -0.45 -0.46
N PHE A 89 -16.77 -1.47 -1.15
CA PHE A 89 -16.17 -1.95 -2.39
C PHE A 89 -17.24 -2.23 -3.44
N SER A 90 -16.95 -1.89 -4.70
CA SER A 90 -17.78 -2.21 -5.84
C SER A 90 -16.97 -2.72 -7.03
N VAL A 91 -17.66 -3.37 -7.94
CA VAL A 91 -17.11 -3.90 -9.18
C VAL A 91 -17.99 -3.50 -10.35
N GLN A 92 -17.36 -2.94 -11.38
CA GLN A 92 -17.89 -2.92 -12.74
C GLN A 92 -16.95 -3.74 -13.63
N ALA A 93 -17.47 -4.76 -14.29
CA ALA A 93 -16.67 -5.65 -15.12
C ALA A 93 -17.43 -6.08 -16.37
N GLN A 94 -16.67 -6.33 -17.45
CA GLN A 94 -17.15 -7.02 -18.64
C GLN A 94 -16.40 -8.35 -18.78
N HIS A 95 -17.13 -9.45 -18.83
CA HIS A 95 -16.55 -10.75 -19.04
C HIS A 95 -17.39 -11.55 -20.04
N LYS A 96 -16.76 -12.03 -21.15
CA LYS A 96 -17.43 -12.82 -22.18
C LYS A 96 -18.74 -12.18 -22.69
N GLY A 97 -18.72 -10.84 -22.92
CA GLY A 97 -19.85 -10.08 -23.42
C GLY A 97 -20.97 -9.77 -22.40
N GLN A 98 -20.75 -10.13 -21.13
CA GLN A 98 -21.68 -9.80 -20.04
C GLN A 98 -21.13 -8.65 -19.20
N SER A 99 -21.91 -7.57 -19.07
CA SER A 99 -21.63 -6.49 -18.14
C SER A 99 -22.21 -6.82 -16.77
N ILE A 100 -21.44 -6.52 -15.71
CA ILE A 100 -21.84 -6.68 -14.33
C ILE A 100 -21.46 -5.45 -13.51
N GLU A 101 -22.40 -4.96 -12.72
CA GLU A 101 -22.19 -3.92 -11.73
C GLU A 101 -22.82 -4.33 -10.40
N TRP A 102 -22.04 -4.24 -9.32
CA TRP A 102 -22.53 -4.53 -7.97
C TRP A 102 -21.65 -3.87 -6.92
N GLY A 103 -22.16 -3.65 -5.72
CA GLY A 103 -21.42 -3.12 -4.58
C GLY A 103 -21.64 -3.97 -3.33
N GLY A 104 -20.63 -4.05 -2.46
CA GLY A 104 -20.63 -4.93 -1.28
C GLY A 104 -21.20 -4.32 -0.01
N SER A 105 -21.80 -3.12 -0.05
CA SER A 105 -22.25 -2.40 1.15
C SER A 105 -23.51 -2.98 1.78
N ASN A 106 -24.46 -3.42 0.96
CA ASN A 106 -25.74 -3.99 1.41
C ASN A 106 -26.43 -4.75 0.26
N LEU A 107 -27.52 -5.48 0.55
CA LEU A 107 -28.24 -6.25 -0.47
C LEU A 107 -28.76 -5.38 -1.63
N ASN A 108 -29.11 -4.14 -1.40
CA ASN A 108 -29.57 -3.24 -2.46
C ASN A 108 -28.43 -2.88 -3.43
N SER A 109 -27.21 -2.66 -2.93
CA SER A 109 -26.03 -2.42 -3.75
C SER A 109 -25.50 -3.70 -4.41
N VAL A 110 -25.61 -4.87 -3.76
CA VAL A 110 -25.28 -6.17 -4.38
C VAL A 110 -26.12 -6.40 -5.63
N PHE A 111 -27.37 -6.02 -5.61
CA PHE A 111 -28.28 -6.08 -6.77
C PHE A 111 -28.50 -4.69 -7.42
N ALA A 112 -27.50 -3.82 -7.41
CA ALA A 112 -27.58 -2.51 -8.08
C ALA A 112 -28.00 -2.64 -9.54
N GLN A 113 -27.42 -3.59 -10.25
CA GLN A 113 -27.89 -4.05 -11.56
C GLN A 113 -28.98 -5.12 -11.35
N ARG A 114 -30.27 -4.72 -11.36
CA ARG A 114 -31.40 -5.61 -11.04
C ARG A 114 -31.46 -6.88 -11.88
N SER A 115 -30.95 -6.87 -13.12
CA SER A 115 -30.87 -8.07 -13.96
C SER A 115 -29.97 -9.16 -13.36
N ASN A 116 -29.08 -8.83 -12.39
CA ASN A 116 -28.25 -9.81 -11.70
C ASN A 116 -29.07 -10.81 -10.88
N LEU A 117 -30.29 -10.44 -10.44
CA LEU A 117 -31.24 -11.35 -9.77
C LEU A 117 -31.57 -12.58 -10.63
N PHE A 118 -31.56 -12.44 -11.95
CA PHE A 118 -31.94 -13.48 -12.92
C PHE A 118 -30.72 -14.15 -13.57
N LYS A 119 -29.49 -13.84 -13.13
CA LYS A 119 -28.25 -14.42 -13.69
C LYS A 119 -27.76 -15.57 -12.80
N PRO A 120 -27.85 -16.86 -13.22
CA PRO A 120 -27.35 -17.98 -12.43
C PRO A 120 -25.88 -17.87 -12.04
N LYS A 121 -25.03 -17.31 -12.94
CA LYS A 121 -23.60 -17.08 -12.66
C LYS A 121 -23.37 -16.09 -11.51
N PHE A 122 -24.27 -15.10 -11.34
CA PHE A 122 -24.16 -14.16 -10.23
C PHE A 122 -24.44 -14.84 -8.88
N TRP A 123 -25.43 -15.72 -8.83
CA TRP A 123 -25.73 -16.53 -7.66
C TRP A 123 -24.61 -17.53 -7.35
N SER A 124 -24.02 -18.15 -8.39
CA SER A 124 -22.82 -18.98 -8.21
C SER A 124 -21.66 -18.22 -7.60
N MET A 125 -21.41 -16.97 -8.06
CA MET A 125 -20.40 -16.09 -7.47
C MET A 125 -20.67 -15.85 -5.97
N LEU A 126 -21.90 -15.53 -5.57
CA LEU A 126 -22.26 -15.29 -4.17
C LEU A 126 -22.10 -16.54 -3.30
N THR A 127 -22.47 -17.72 -3.84
CA THR A 127 -22.31 -19.00 -3.15
C THR A 127 -20.82 -19.33 -2.94
N ASP A 128 -20.01 -19.15 -4.00
CA ASP A 128 -18.56 -19.37 -3.94
C ASP A 128 -17.87 -18.37 -2.99
N LEU A 129 -18.35 -17.12 -2.91
CA LEU A 129 -17.86 -16.13 -1.96
C LEU A 129 -18.02 -16.61 -0.51
N ILE A 130 -19.21 -17.11 -0.15
CA ILE A 130 -19.47 -17.61 1.20
C ILE A 130 -18.58 -18.83 1.50
N ARG A 131 -18.48 -19.76 0.55
CA ARG A 131 -17.64 -20.95 0.66
C ARG A 131 -16.16 -20.61 0.80
N PHE A 132 -15.68 -19.65 0.00
CA PHE A 132 -14.31 -19.16 0.05
C PHE A 132 -13.99 -18.53 1.41
N ASN A 133 -14.87 -17.65 1.91
CA ASN A 133 -14.67 -17.00 3.21
C ASN A 133 -14.56 -18.02 4.33
N GLN A 134 -15.40 -19.08 4.34
CA GLN A 134 -15.33 -20.16 5.32
C GLN A 134 -14.01 -20.93 5.23
N LEU A 135 -13.63 -21.37 4.03
CA LEU A 135 -12.40 -22.13 3.81
C LEU A 135 -11.15 -21.29 4.14
N ALA A 136 -11.10 -20.04 3.67
CA ALA A 136 -9.99 -19.15 3.94
C ALA A 136 -9.84 -18.81 5.43
N THR A 137 -10.94 -18.69 6.18
CA THR A 137 -10.90 -18.50 7.63
C THR A 137 -10.30 -19.73 8.33
N GLN A 138 -10.74 -20.94 7.95
CA GLN A 138 -10.17 -22.18 8.50
C GLN A 138 -8.68 -22.32 8.22
N LEU A 139 -8.24 -21.99 7.01
CA LEU A 139 -6.82 -22.00 6.63
C LEU A 139 -6.01 -20.97 7.42
N ALA A 140 -6.55 -19.77 7.66
CA ALA A 140 -5.89 -18.75 8.46
C ALA A 140 -5.69 -19.19 9.92
N GLU A 141 -6.71 -19.85 10.51
CA GLU A 141 -6.64 -20.37 11.87
C GLU A 141 -5.65 -21.55 11.98
N GLN A 142 -5.63 -22.43 10.98
CA GLN A 142 -4.65 -23.52 10.89
C GLN A 142 -3.23 -22.98 10.78
N GLU A 143 -3.01 -21.97 9.94
CA GLU A 143 -1.70 -21.34 9.78
C GLU A 143 -1.22 -20.69 11.08
N ALA A 144 -2.08 -19.93 11.76
CA ALA A 144 -1.75 -19.30 13.03
C ALA A 144 -1.31 -20.33 14.10
N ASN A 145 -1.90 -21.53 14.07
CA ASN A 145 -1.53 -22.64 14.94
C ASN A 145 -0.21 -23.30 14.47
N SER A 146 0.00 -23.44 13.17
CA SER A 146 1.21 -24.07 12.58
C SER A 146 2.46 -23.21 12.73
N GLN A 147 2.34 -21.88 12.76
CA GLN A 147 3.49 -20.98 13.07
C GLN A 147 4.08 -21.27 14.45
N LYS A 148 3.28 -21.74 15.40
CA LYS A 148 3.77 -22.15 16.72
C LYS A 148 4.57 -23.46 16.68
N THR A 149 4.46 -24.25 15.60
CA THR A 149 5.08 -25.59 15.46
C THR A 149 6.11 -25.69 14.35
N ALA A 150 6.37 -24.58 13.60
CA ALA A 150 7.28 -24.50 12.45
C ALA A 150 6.96 -25.47 11.27
N ASN A 151 5.73 -26.00 11.21
CA ASN A 151 5.26 -26.89 10.15
C ASN A 151 4.23 -26.20 9.26
N TYR A 152 4.64 -25.65 8.12
CA TYR A 152 3.70 -25.16 7.11
C TYR A 152 3.13 -26.33 6.30
N SER A 153 1.83 -26.36 6.10
CA SER A 153 1.23 -27.30 5.15
C SER A 153 1.61 -26.92 3.71
N SER A 154 1.91 -27.90 2.86
CA SER A 154 2.21 -27.66 1.45
C SER A 154 1.06 -26.94 0.71
N GLU A 155 -0.16 -27.13 1.16
CA GLU A 155 -1.37 -26.48 0.64
C GLU A 155 -1.36 -24.95 0.77
N LEU A 156 -0.76 -24.43 1.83
CA LEU A 156 -0.66 -22.98 2.07
C LEU A 156 0.41 -22.29 1.20
N MET A 157 1.42 -23.03 0.78
CA MET A 157 2.51 -22.50 -0.06
C MET A 157 2.23 -22.61 -1.56
N GLN A 158 1.15 -23.28 -1.98
CA GLN A 158 0.78 -23.37 -3.38
C GLN A 158 0.29 -22.03 -3.95
N PRO A 159 0.41 -21.80 -5.27
CA PRO A 159 -0.16 -20.63 -5.94
C PRO A 159 -1.69 -20.57 -5.81
N LEU A 160 -2.24 -19.37 -5.69
CA LEU A 160 -3.69 -19.14 -5.61
C LEU A 160 -4.44 -19.80 -6.79
N SER A 161 -3.87 -19.78 -8.00
CA SER A 161 -4.46 -20.44 -9.19
C SER A 161 -4.69 -21.95 -9.01
N VAL A 162 -3.75 -22.64 -8.38
CA VAL A 162 -3.84 -24.08 -8.10
C VAL A 162 -4.94 -24.32 -7.05
N PHE A 163 -4.90 -23.58 -5.95
CA PHE A 163 -5.91 -23.66 -4.89
C PHE A 163 -7.34 -23.46 -5.40
N LEU A 164 -7.56 -22.43 -6.23
CA LEU A 164 -8.88 -22.14 -6.80
C LEU A 164 -9.39 -23.30 -7.69
N LYS A 165 -8.49 -23.88 -8.48
CA LYS A 165 -8.82 -25.01 -9.38
C LYS A 165 -9.13 -26.28 -8.59
N GLU A 166 -8.32 -26.65 -7.62
CA GLU A 166 -8.51 -27.85 -6.76
C GLU A 166 -9.81 -27.76 -5.97
N ASN A 167 -10.13 -26.58 -5.46
CA ASN A 167 -11.36 -26.34 -4.73
C ASN A 167 -12.56 -26.02 -5.63
N LYS A 168 -12.41 -26.12 -6.97
CA LYS A 168 -13.50 -25.96 -7.96
C LYS A 168 -14.27 -24.65 -7.83
N PHE A 169 -13.56 -23.53 -7.60
CA PHE A 169 -14.17 -22.22 -7.64
C PHE A 169 -14.51 -21.79 -9.06
N GLY A 170 -15.69 -21.23 -9.28
CA GLY A 170 -16.19 -20.84 -10.59
C GLY A 170 -15.57 -19.56 -11.14
N ASP A 171 -15.51 -19.44 -12.47
CA ASP A 171 -14.99 -18.25 -13.18
C ASP A 171 -15.67 -16.95 -12.71
N ALA A 172 -16.97 -16.99 -12.41
CA ALA A 172 -17.71 -15.81 -11.95
C ALA A 172 -17.20 -15.30 -10.61
N PHE A 173 -16.92 -16.19 -9.66
CA PHE A 173 -16.33 -15.83 -8.38
C PHE A 173 -14.93 -15.24 -8.55
N VAL A 174 -14.10 -15.89 -9.36
CA VAL A 174 -12.71 -15.46 -9.58
C VAL A 174 -12.67 -14.07 -10.23
N ASN A 175 -13.42 -13.86 -11.32
CA ASN A 175 -13.29 -12.66 -12.15
C ASN A 175 -14.21 -11.51 -11.71
N TRP A 176 -15.29 -11.74 -10.97
CA TRP A 176 -16.23 -10.69 -10.56
C TRP A 176 -16.16 -10.34 -9.07
N TYR A 177 -15.40 -11.10 -8.28
CA TYR A 177 -15.21 -10.82 -6.87
C TYR A 177 -13.74 -10.90 -6.44
N LEU A 178 -13.09 -12.09 -6.54
CA LEU A 178 -11.81 -12.34 -5.90
C LEU A 178 -10.68 -11.50 -6.50
N LEU A 179 -10.45 -11.59 -7.80
CA LEU A 179 -9.40 -10.80 -8.47
C LEU A 179 -9.66 -9.30 -8.41
N PRO A 180 -10.89 -8.78 -8.61
CA PRO A 180 -11.22 -7.40 -8.31
C PRO A 180 -10.87 -6.95 -6.88
N MET A 181 -11.23 -7.74 -5.86
CA MET A 181 -10.91 -7.43 -4.47
C MET A 181 -9.40 -7.40 -4.22
N LEU A 182 -8.67 -8.42 -4.70
CA LEU A 182 -7.21 -8.48 -4.56
C LEU A 182 -6.52 -7.35 -5.33
N GLY A 183 -7.04 -7.00 -6.52
CA GLY A 183 -6.56 -5.88 -7.32
C GLY A 183 -6.70 -4.54 -6.60
N CYS A 184 -7.79 -4.32 -5.89
CA CYS A 184 -7.96 -3.15 -5.04
C CYS A 184 -6.90 -3.08 -3.92
N ILE A 185 -6.48 -4.22 -3.40
CA ILE A 185 -5.54 -4.31 -2.27
C ILE A 185 -4.10 -4.04 -2.71
N TRP A 186 -3.63 -4.74 -3.76
CA TRP A 186 -2.22 -4.73 -4.15
C TRP A 186 -1.91 -3.95 -5.42
N SER A 187 -2.91 -3.49 -6.16
CA SER A 187 -2.74 -2.69 -7.39
C SER A 187 -1.80 -3.31 -8.42
N CYS A 188 -1.72 -4.65 -8.45
CA CYS A 188 -0.90 -5.41 -9.39
C CYS A 188 -1.76 -6.23 -10.36
N PRO A 189 -1.23 -6.62 -11.52
CA PRO A 189 -1.96 -7.39 -12.54
C PRO A 189 -2.56 -8.68 -12.00
N THR A 190 -3.76 -9.02 -12.47
CA THR A 190 -4.53 -10.19 -11.99
C THR A 190 -3.77 -11.51 -12.17
N GLU A 191 -2.99 -11.66 -13.25
CA GLU A 191 -2.16 -12.85 -13.49
C GLU A 191 -1.07 -13.02 -12.42
N GLN A 192 -0.48 -11.92 -11.96
CA GLN A 192 0.51 -11.97 -10.90
C GLN A 192 -0.12 -12.37 -9.57
N MET A 193 -1.33 -11.87 -9.27
CA MET A 193 -2.07 -12.25 -8.07
C MET A 193 -2.41 -13.75 -8.02
N LEU A 194 -2.66 -14.37 -9.17
CA LEU A 194 -2.89 -15.81 -9.25
C LEU A 194 -1.65 -16.66 -8.93
N ALA A 195 -0.46 -16.07 -9.00
CA ALA A 195 0.80 -16.70 -8.58
C ALA A 195 1.14 -16.50 -7.10
N PHE A 196 0.39 -15.66 -6.37
CA PHE A 196 0.62 -15.43 -4.94
C PHE A 196 0.41 -16.73 -4.15
N PRO A 197 1.25 -16.99 -3.12
CA PRO A 197 0.99 -18.09 -2.18
C PRO A 197 -0.36 -17.89 -1.47
N VAL A 198 -1.13 -18.96 -1.34
CA VAL A 198 -2.43 -18.95 -0.64
C VAL A 198 -2.29 -18.40 0.77
N ALA A 199 -1.23 -18.79 1.50
CA ALA A 199 -0.94 -18.29 2.85
C ALA A 199 -0.91 -16.78 2.92
N THR A 200 -0.21 -16.11 1.99
CA THR A 200 -0.08 -14.66 1.96
C THR A 200 -1.45 -13.98 1.83
N MET A 201 -2.25 -14.43 0.89
CA MET A 201 -3.57 -13.89 0.62
C MET A 201 -4.55 -14.16 1.78
N VAL A 202 -4.59 -15.40 2.27
CA VAL A 202 -5.51 -15.81 3.35
C VAL A 202 -5.19 -15.06 4.64
N ARG A 203 -3.91 -15.00 5.04
CA ARG A 203 -3.47 -14.28 6.23
C ARG A 203 -3.82 -12.80 6.15
N PHE A 204 -3.54 -12.18 5.01
CA PHE A 204 -3.87 -10.78 4.79
C PHE A 204 -5.38 -10.53 4.92
N CYS A 205 -6.20 -11.26 4.15
CA CYS A 205 -7.65 -11.10 4.16
C CYS A 205 -8.26 -11.38 5.54
N HIS A 206 -7.75 -12.38 6.26
CA HIS A 206 -8.20 -12.69 7.63
C HIS A 206 -7.85 -11.55 8.60
N ASN A 207 -6.60 -11.08 8.60
CA ASN A 207 -6.13 -10.02 9.50
C ASN A 207 -6.90 -8.71 9.29
N HIS A 208 -7.21 -8.36 8.06
CA HIS A 208 -7.95 -7.14 7.70
C HIS A 208 -9.48 -7.28 7.78
N GLY A 209 -9.99 -8.44 8.22
CA GLY A 209 -11.43 -8.68 8.33
C GLY A 209 -12.17 -8.75 7.01
N LEU A 210 -11.48 -8.98 5.88
CA LEU A 210 -12.07 -9.02 4.55
C LEU A 210 -12.86 -10.32 4.27
N LEU A 211 -12.58 -11.38 5.04
CA LEU A 211 -13.32 -12.64 4.99
C LEU A 211 -14.62 -12.61 5.82
N GLN A 212 -14.90 -11.50 6.49
CA GLN A 212 -16.06 -11.35 7.37
C GLN A 212 -17.15 -10.53 6.67
N VAL A 213 -18.40 -11.04 6.73
CA VAL A 213 -19.58 -10.28 6.28
C VAL A 213 -20.05 -9.34 7.39
N ASN A 214 -20.01 -9.80 8.64
CA ASN A 214 -20.38 -9.05 9.84
C ASN A 214 -19.14 -8.79 10.71
N ASN A 215 -19.22 -7.82 11.64
CA ASN A 215 -18.13 -7.46 12.56
C ASN A 215 -16.83 -7.08 11.86
N ARG A 216 -16.93 -6.36 10.74
CA ARG A 216 -15.78 -5.79 10.06
C ARG A 216 -15.10 -4.76 10.95
N PRO A 217 -13.75 -4.63 10.91
CA PRO A 217 -13.06 -3.60 11.68
C PRO A 217 -13.52 -2.21 11.25
N GLN A 218 -13.56 -1.26 12.19
CA GLN A 218 -13.75 0.15 11.88
C GLN A 218 -12.51 0.67 11.17
N TRP A 219 -12.71 1.38 10.08
CA TRP A 219 -11.66 2.06 9.35
C TRP A 219 -11.62 3.54 9.72
N TRP A 220 -10.42 4.10 9.68
CA TRP A 220 -10.10 5.46 10.08
C TRP A 220 -9.25 6.14 9.02
N THR A 221 -9.27 7.46 9.00
CA THR A 221 -8.41 8.31 8.19
C THR A 221 -7.90 9.48 9.02
N VAL A 222 -6.83 10.16 8.55
CA VAL A 222 -6.32 11.37 9.20
C VAL A 222 -7.20 12.57 8.81
N LYS A 223 -7.71 13.29 9.80
CA LYS A 223 -8.53 14.47 9.57
C LYS A 223 -7.70 15.59 8.94
N GLY A 224 -8.17 16.10 7.80
CA GLY A 224 -7.47 17.16 7.05
C GLY A 224 -6.28 16.71 6.22
N GLY A 225 -6.03 15.39 6.14
CA GLY A 225 -4.98 14.79 5.33
C GLY A 225 -3.78 14.27 6.13
N ALA A 226 -3.20 13.21 5.63
CA ALA A 226 -2.12 12.48 6.28
C ALA A 226 -0.80 13.28 6.38
N LYS A 227 -0.63 14.36 5.59
CA LYS A 227 0.53 15.26 5.69
C LYS A 227 0.77 15.78 7.11
N HIS A 228 -0.28 15.92 7.94
CA HIS A 228 -0.15 16.47 9.28
C HIS A 228 0.77 15.65 10.20
N TYR A 229 0.74 14.31 10.14
CA TYR A 229 1.69 13.52 10.93
C TYR A 229 3.10 13.60 10.36
N VAL A 230 3.25 13.70 9.02
CA VAL A 230 4.54 13.88 8.35
C VAL A 230 5.19 15.18 8.81
N GLU A 231 4.44 16.28 8.77
CA GLU A 231 4.89 17.61 9.21
C GLU A 231 5.36 17.61 10.68
N LYS A 232 4.62 16.93 11.57
CA LYS A 232 4.97 16.78 12.98
C LYS A 232 6.31 16.05 13.16
N ILE A 233 6.56 14.96 12.44
CA ILE A 233 7.85 14.24 12.51
C ILE A 233 8.96 15.08 11.90
N VAL A 234 8.77 15.62 10.71
CA VAL A 234 9.78 16.38 9.97
C VAL A 234 10.17 17.65 10.70
N SER A 235 9.24 18.30 11.43
CA SER A 235 9.55 19.50 12.23
C SER A 235 10.59 19.24 13.31
N SER A 236 10.67 18.04 13.85
CA SER A 236 11.66 17.65 14.86
C SER A 236 13.05 17.32 14.29
N ILE A 237 13.21 17.18 12.98
CA ILE A 237 14.46 16.87 12.31
C ILE A 237 15.16 18.17 11.91
N GLN A 238 16.37 18.42 12.45
CA GLN A 238 17.12 19.65 12.19
C GLN A 238 17.72 19.65 10.76
N ASN A 239 18.41 18.56 10.40
CA ASN A 239 19.07 18.44 9.11
C ASN A 239 18.18 17.66 8.13
N LYS A 240 17.51 18.36 7.22
CA LYS A 240 16.62 17.78 6.22
C LYS A 240 16.78 18.42 4.86
N HIS A 241 16.91 17.60 3.85
CA HIS A 241 17.18 17.99 2.48
C HIS A 241 16.06 17.49 1.57
N LEU A 242 15.23 18.41 1.10
CA LEU A 242 14.17 18.16 0.13
C LEU A 242 14.70 18.37 -1.28
N SER A 243 14.11 17.69 -2.27
CA SER A 243 14.56 17.76 -3.68
C SER A 243 16.06 17.49 -3.83
N THR A 244 16.59 16.60 -2.97
CA THR A 244 18.01 16.30 -2.90
C THR A 244 18.22 14.79 -3.09
N PRO A 245 18.17 14.30 -4.33
CA PRO A 245 18.36 12.88 -4.61
C PRO A 245 19.79 12.45 -4.24
N VAL A 246 19.90 11.43 -3.42
CA VAL A 246 21.15 10.74 -3.17
C VAL A 246 21.49 9.93 -4.44
N GLN A 247 22.72 10.06 -4.90
CA GLN A 247 23.21 9.38 -6.09
C GLN A 247 23.96 8.10 -5.77
N GLN A 248 24.66 8.07 -4.63
CA GLN A 248 25.48 6.93 -4.26
C GLN A 248 25.66 6.84 -2.74
N VAL A 249 25.74 5.61 -2.25
CA VAL A 249 26.10 5.24 -0.89
C VAL A 249 27.31 4.30 -0.95
N LYS A 250 28.42 4.71 -0.34
CA LYS A 250 29.70 3.98 -0.39
C LYS A 250 30.20 3.66 1.01
N ARG A 251 30.47 2.40 1.28
CA ARG A 251 31.14 1.95 2.50
C ARG A 251 32.64 2.27 2.41
N LEU A 252 33.20 2.78 3.51
CA LEU A 252 34.62 3.13 3.61
C LEU A 252 35.34 2.14 4.54
N ASP A 253 36.65 1.99 4.33
CA ASP A 253 37.49 1.06 5.10
C ASP A 253 37.58 1.43 6.60
N ASN A 254 37.31 2.71 6.94
CA ASN A 254 37.28 3.19 8.32
C ASN A 254 35.95 2.90 9.06
N GLY A 255 35.02 2.17 8.41
CA GLY A 255 33.73 1.81 8.97
C GLY A 255 32.63 2.88 8.79
N GLN A 256 32.95 4.05 8.25
CA GLN A 256 31.95 5.07 7.91
C GLN A 256 31.31 4.81 6.55
N VAL A 257 30.19 5.50 6.31
CA VAL A 257 29.46 5.45 5.05
C VAL A 257 29.42 6.85 4.45
N GLN A 258 29.86 6.95 3.21
CA GLN A 258 29.79 8.17 2.42
C GLN A 258 28.46 8.22 1.65
N VAL A 259 27.73 9.32 1.79
CA VAL A 259 26.52 9.63 1.03
C VAL A 259 26.84 10.74 0.04
N VAL A 260 26.60 10.47 -1.23
CA VAL A 260 26.90 11.39 -2.35
C VAL A 260 25.59 11.93 -2.94
N THR A 261 25.51 13.25 -3.04
CA THR A 261 24.47 13.99 -3.75
C THR A 261 25.10 14.80 -4.90
N ALA A 262 24.30 15.47 -5.70
CA ALA A 262 24.84 16.37 -6.73
C ALA A 262 25.59 17.58 -6.14
N GLN A 263 25.31 17.93 -4.88
CA GLN A 263 25.83 19.14 -4.23
C GLN A 263 26.92 18.85 -3.18
N SER A 264 26.99 17.65 -2.66
CA SER A 264 27.87 17.33 -1.53
C SER A 264 28.20 15.85 -1.39
N GLU A 265 29.33 15.58 -0.74
CA GLU A 265 29.71 14.29 -0.21
C GLU A 265 29.81 14.40 1.31
N GLN A 266 29.06 13.59 2.04
CA GLN A 266 29.01 13.65 3.50
C GLN A 266 29.30 12.28 4.11
N LEU A 267 29.94 12.27 5.29
CA LEU A 267 30.28 11.07 6.02
C LEU A 267 29.32 10.85 7.19
N PHE A 268 28.87 9.61 7.34
CA PHE A 268 27.97 9.19 8.38
C PHE A 268 28.50 7.91 9.06
N ASP A 269 28.11 7.71 10.31
CA ASP A 269 28.46 6.50 11.06
C ASP A 269 27.54 5.32 10.67
N ALA A 270 26.31 5.63 10.23
CA ALA A 270 25.37 4.66 9.68
C ALA A 270 24.41 5.32 8.66
N VAL A 271 23.85 4.49 7.79
CA VAL A 271 22.86 4.92 6.77
C VAL A 271 21.65 3.99 6.82
N VAL A 272 20.44 4.56 6.81
CA VAL A 272 19.19 3.85 6.57
C VAL A 272 18.72 4.13 5.15
N LEU A 273 18.66 3.10 4.31
CA LEU A 273 18.05 3.14 2.98
C LEU A 273 16.56 2.84 3.14
N ALA A 274 15.75 3.90 3.22
CA ALA A 274 14.30 3.84 3.40
C ALA A 274 13.54 4.08 2.09
N THR A 275 14.06 3.50 1.01
CA THR A 275 13.55 3.58 -0.36
C THR A 275 12.99 2.24 -0.82
N HIS A 276 12.48 2.14 -2.05
CA HIS A 276 12.20 0.85 -2.67
C HIS A 276 13.45 -0.02 -2.71
N SER A 277 13.30 -1.35 -2.70
CA SER A 277 14.44 -2.27 -2.67
C SER A 277 15.35 -2.13 -3.89
N ASP A 278 14.76 -1.97 -5.09
CA ASP A 278 15.49 -1.75 -6.34
C ASP A 278 16.24 -0.41 -6.33
N GLN A 279 15.64 0.65 -5.76
CA GLN A 279 16.29 1.95 -5.57
C GLN A 279 17.43 1.83 -4.56
N SER A 280 17.20 1.17 -3.42
CA SER A 280 18.25 0.90 -2.43
C SER A 280 19.44 0.18 -3.07
N LEU A 281 19.18 -0.84 -3.90
CA LEU A 281 20.21 -1.57 -4.62
C LEU A 281 21.01 -0.69 -5.58
N LYS A 282 20.32 0.19 -6.34
CA LYS A 282 20.95 1.13 -7.29
C LYS A 282 21.84 2.17 -6.59
N LEU A 283 21.50 2.55 -5.36
CA LEU A 283 22.28 3.53 -4.59
C LEU A 283 23.60 2.96 -4.07
N LEU A 284 23.72 1.65 -3.86
CA LEU A 284 24.92 1.03 -3.35
C LEU A 284 26.07 1.04 -4.38
N ALA A 285 27.17 1.70 -4.06
CA ALA A 285 28.38 1.73 -4.91
C ALA A 285 28.93 0.33 -5.15
N GLN A 286 28.89 -0.53 -4.12
CA GLN A 286 29.36 -1.90 -4.12
C GLN A 286 28.38 -2.78 -3.35
N ALA A 287 27.35 -3.26 -4.03
CA ALA A 287 26.41 -4.20 -3.45
C ALA A 287 27.02 -5.61 -3.41
N SER A 288 26.93 -6.28 -2.26
CA SER A 288 27.31 -7.69 -2.10
C SER A 288 26.41 -8.61 -2.93
N THR A 289 26.81 -9.87 -3.09
CA THR A 289 25.99 -10.88 -3.78
C THR A 289 24.66 -11.10 -3.05
N GLN A 290 24.67 -11.08 -1.71
CA GLN A 290 23.44 -11.22 -0.91
C GLN A 290 22.50 -10.04 -1.10
N GLU A 291 23.01 -8.81 -1.06
CA GLU A 291 22.20 -7.59 -1.32
C GLU A 291 21.59 -7.60 -2.70
N LYS A 292 22.36 -7.98 -3.74
CA LYS A 292 21.83 -8.11 -5.09
C LYS A 292 20.73 -9.16 -5.19
N SER A 293 20.91 -10.30 -4.55
CA SER A 293 19.90 -11.37 -4.54
C SER A 293 18.64 -10.98 -3.79
N ILE A 294 18.75 -10.34 -2.62
CA ILE A 294 17.62 -10.02 -1.76
C ILE A 294 16.87 -8.78 -2.28
N LEU A 295 17.57 -7.67 -2.50
CA LEU A 295 16.94 -6.41 -2.92
C LEU A 295 16.43 -6.45 -4.35
N GLY A 296 17.11 -7.21 -5.23
CA GLY A 296 16.73 -7.36 -6.64
C GLY A 296 15.58 -8.35 -6.88
N ALA A 297 15.20 -9.17 -5.89
CA ALA A 297 14.10 -10.12 -6.05
C ALA A 297 12.72 -9.46 -6.03
N ILE A 298 12.59 -8.27 -5.44
CA ILE A 298 11.32 -7.59 -5.31
C ILE A 298 11.11 -6.67 -6.52
N GLN A 299 10.14 -7.02 -7.33
CA GLN A 299 9.74 -6.24 -8.50
C GLN A 299 8.74 -5.17 -8.14
N TYR A 300 8.64 -4.11 -8.96
CA TYR A 300 7.69 -3.01 -8.76
C TYR A 300 6.83 -2.83 -10.00
N GLN A 301 5.55 -2.56 -9.78
CA GLN A 301 4.58 -2.21 -10.80
C GLN A 301 4.34 -0.71 -10.77
N ASP A 302 4.64 -0.05 -11.88
CA ASP A 302 4.34 1.37 -12.06
C ASP A 302 2.86 1.60 -12.27
N ASN A 303 2.33 2.62 -11.57
CA ASN A 303 0.93 3.00 -11.59
C ASN A 303 0.79 4.51 -11.76
N ILE A 304 -0.22 4.93 -12.52
CA ILE A 304 -0.60 6.32 -12.68
C ILE A 304 -1.81 6.59 -11.79
N ALA A 305 -1.71 7.53 -10.88
CA ALA A 305 -2.81 8.02 -10.07
C ALA A 305 -3.25 9.41 -10.54
N VAL A 306 -4.53 9.60 -10.76
CA VAL A 306 -5.12 10.88 -11.20
C VAL A 306 -6.12 11.34 -10.16
N LEU A 307 -5.91 12.52 -9.57
CA LEU A 307 -6.87 13.22 -8.72
C LEU A 307 -7.77 14.06 -9.61
N HIS A 308 -9.10 13.86 -9.55
CA HIS A 308 -10.04 14.48 -10.48
C HIS A 308 -11.47 14.57 -9.93
N LYS A 309 -12.37 15.22 -10.72
CA LYS A 309 -13.79 15.40 -10.44
C LYS A 309 -14.72 14.70 -11.46
N ASP A 310 -14.19 13.91 -12.37
CA ASP A 310 -14.96 13.25 -13.44
C ASP A 310 -15.74 12.05 -12.90
N GLU A 311 -17.08 12.17 -12.82
CA GLU A 311 -17.98 11.09 -12.38
C GLU A 311 -18.17 9.97 -13.43
N SER A 312 -17.80 10.21 -14.69
CA SER A 312 -18.05 9.26 -15.79
C SER A 312 -17.30 7.95 -15.69
N VAL A 313 -16.25 7.90 -14.85
CA VAL A 313 -15.45 6.71 -14.57
C VAL A 313 -16.14 5.74 -13.60
N MET A 314 -17.12 6.24 -12.84
CA MET A 314 -17.81 5.48 -11.80
C MET A 314 -18.87 4.53 -12.38
N PRO A 315 -19.30 3.49 -11.62
CA PRO A 315 -20.39 2.61 -12.04
C PRO A 315 -21.62 3.36 -12.50
N SER A 316 -22.30 2.89 -13.56
CA SER A 316 -23.49 3.56 -14.11
C SER A 316 -24.65 3.64 -13.10
N LYS A 317 -24.69 2.72 -12.15
CA LYS A 317 -25.66 2.68 -11.06
C LYS A 317 -25.10 3.33 -9.81
N LYS A 318 -25.50 4.58 -9.52
CA LYS A 318 -25.02 5.30 -8.31
C LYS A 318 -25.18 4.50 -7.02
N ILE A 319 -26.13 3.60 -6.92
CA ILE A 319 -26.33 2.72 -5.75
C ILE A 319 -25.19 1.70 -5.56
N ALA A 320 -24.38 1.43 -6.60
CA ALA A 320 -23.19 0.60 -6.53
C ALA A 320 -21.94 1.39 -6.13
N TRP A 321 -21.97 2.74 -6.17
CA TRP A 321 -20.83 3.55 -5.82
C TRP A 321 -20.36 3.24 -4.41
N SER A 322 -19.08 3.03 -4.26
CA SER A 322 -18.42 2.62 -3.02
C SER A 322 -17.15 3.43 -2.83
N ALA A 323 -16.55 3.35 -1.66
CA ALA A 323 -15.26 3.99 -1.40
C ALA A 323 -14.18 3.51 -2.39
N TRP A 324 -14.20 2.22 -2.74
CA TRP A 324 -13.30 1.57 -3.70
C TRP A 324 -14.11 0.96 -4.83
N ASN A 325 -13.83 1.36 -6.07
CA ASN A 325 -14.58 0.92 -7.25
C ASN A 325 -13.63 0.32 -8.28
N TYR A 326 -13.66 -1.00 -8.44
CA TYR A 326 -12.87 -1.72 -9.43
C TYR A 326 -13.51 -1.60 -10.81
N ASP A 327 -12.70 -1.25 -11.83
CA ASP A 327 -13.14 -1.15 -13.22
C ASP A 327 -12.39 -2.10 -14.14
N GLN A 328 -13.12 -3.00 -14.80
CA GLN A 328 -12.65 -3.90 -15.84
C GLN A 328 -13.49 -3.76 -17.11
N SER A 329 -14.08 -2.60 -17.35
CA SER A 329 -15.06 -2.42 -18.42
C SER A 329 -14.44 -2.38 -19.83
N ASP A 330 -13.15 -2.05 -19.99
CA ASP A 330 -12.51 -1.84 -21.30
C ASP A 330 -11.27 -2.72 -21.59
N VAL A 331 -10.98 -3.74 -20.79
CA VAL A 331 -9.79 -4.61 -20.94
C VAL A 331 -9.69 -5.34 -22.29
N ALA A 332 -10.78 -5.40 -23.07
CA ALA A 332 -10.79 -6.07 -24.38
C ALA A 332 -10.00 -5.34 -25.48
N LYS A 333 -9.59 -4.08 -25.30
CA LYS A 333 -8.99 -3.28 -26.39
C LYS A 333 -7.47 -3.19 -26.35
N ASN A 334 -6.83 -3.42 -25.20
CA ASN A 334 -5.38 -3.34 -25.07
C ASN A 334 -4.82 -4.53 -24.30
N ALA A 335 -4.69 -5.67 -24.96
CA ALA A 335 -4.08 -6.90 -24.41
C ALA A 335 -2.61 -6.75 -23.93
N LYS A 336 -2.04 -5.57 -23.98
CA LYS A 336 -0.69 -5.26 -23.50
C LYS A 336 -0.65 -4.55 -22.15
N ASP A 337 -1.79 -4.04 -21.64
CA ASP A 337 -1.83 -3.28 -20.38
C ASP A 337 -2.79 -3.96 -19.40
N ASN A 338 -2.25 -4.94 -18.66
CA ASN A 338 -3.00 -5.72 -17.65
C ASN A 338 -3.06 -5.00 -16.28
N ARG A 339 -2.79 -3.68 -16.23
CA ARG A 339 -2.84 -2.93 -14.98
C ARG A 339 -4.25 -2.87 -14.42
N VAL A 340 -4.34 -2.94 -13.09
CA VAL A 340 -5.60 -2.80 -12.37
C VAL A 340 -6.09 -1.36 -12.45
N CYS A 341 -7.36 -1.17 -12.82
CA CYS A 341 -8.03 0.13 -12.80
C CYS A 341 -8.94 0.23 -11.57
N LEU A 342 -8.74 1.28 -10.77
CA LEU A 342 -9.49 1.56 -9.55
C LEU A 342 -9.90 3.02 -9.49
N HIS A 343 -11.09 3.29 -8.95
CA HIS A 343 -11.58 4.64 -8.67
C HIS A 343 -11.91 4.74 -7.18
N TYR A 344 -11.14 5.52 -6.44
CA TYR A 344 -11.40 5.82 -5.04
C TYR A 344 -12.34 7.02 -4.96
N TRP A 345 -13.49 6.87 -4.32
CA TRP A 345 -14.41 7.98 -4.06
C TRP A 345 -14.07 8.61 -2.71
N LEU A 346 -13.34 9.70 -2.76
CA LEU A 346 -12.74 10.29 -1.56
C LEU A 346 -13.78 10.87 -0.59
N ASN A 347 -14.96 11.23 -1.06
CA ASN A 347 -16.04 11.71 -0.20
C ASN A 347 -16.54 10.66 0.81
N LEU A 348 -16.31 9.36 0.57
CA LEU A 348 -16.56 8.31 1.55
C LEU A 348 -15.33 7.98 2.41
N LEU A 349 -14.14 8.23 1.87
CA LEU A 349 -12.86 7.91 2.52
C LEU A 349 -12.41 9.00 3.48
N GLN A 350 -12.69 10.27 3.15
CA GLN A 350 -12.28 11.43 3.94
C GLN A 350 -13.45 12.41 4.10
N PRO A 351 -13.59 13.09 5.26
CA PRO A 351 -14.60 14.13 5.45
C PRO A 351 -14.21 15.40 4.69
N LEU A 352 -14.68 15.52 3.45
CA LEU A 352 -14.43 16.69 2.62
C LEU A 352 -15.44 17.81 2.93
N PRO A 353 -15.03 19.10 2.83
CA PRO A 353 -15.87 20.26 3.19
C PRO A 353 -16.90 20.62 2.12
N SER A 354 -17.08 19.83 1.09
CA SER A 354 -17.96 20.07 -0.06
C SER A 354 -18.68 18.81 -0.49
N ASN A 355 -19.84 18.99 -1.15
CA ASN A 355 -20.57 17.91 -1.80
C ASN A 355 -20.06 17.61 -3.23
N GLU A 356 -19.04 18.33 -3.71
CA GLU A 356 -18.39 18.00 -4.99
C GLU A 356 -17.73 16.61 -4.88
N ASN A 357 -17.96 15.77 -5.88
CA ASN A 357 -17.34 14.45 -5.90
C ASN A 357 -15.87 14.57 -6.30
N ILE A 358 -15.01 13.99 -5.47
CA ILE A 358 -13.56 13.92 -5.68
C ILE A 358 -13.16 12.46 -5.77
N PHE A 359 -12.33 12.17 -6.77
CA PHE A 359 -11.85 10.81 -7.03
C PHE A 359 -10.33 10.79 -7.14
N VAL A 360 -9.75 9.67 -6.76
CA VAL A 360 -8.42 9.26 -7.21
C VAL A 360 -8.61 8.02 -8.07
N SER A 361 -8.24 8.11 -9.34
CA SER A 361 -8.26 6.96 -10.25
C SER A 361 -6.86 6.41 -10.45
N LEU A 362 -6.68 5.13 -10.17
CA LEU A 362 -5.44 4.40 -10.43
C LEU A 362 -5.55 3.71 -11.79
N ASN A 363 -4.62 4.01 -12.71
CA ASN A 363 -4.57 3.49 -14.08
C ASN A 363 -5.94 3.55 -14.78
N PRO A 364 -6.56 4.72 -14.92
CA PRO A 364 -7.89 4.82 -15.50
C PRO A 364 -7.92 4.22 -16.91
N SER A 365 -8.85 3.30 -17.13
CA SER A 365 -9.05 2.59 -18.41
C SER A 365 -9.63 3.51 -19.47
N LYS A 366 -10.37 4.53 -19.04
CA LYS A 366 -10.96 5.59 -19.87
C LYS A 366 -10.21 6.90 -19.63
N ALA A 367 -10.08 7.71 -20.68
CA ALA A 367 -9.54 9.06 -20.54
C ALA A 367 -10.44 9.88 -19.60
N ILE A 368 -9.84 10.45 -18.55
CA ILE A 368 -10.50 11.42 -17.68
C ILE A 368 -10.62 12.76 -18.42
N GLN A 369 -11.75 13.43 -18.29
CA GLN A 369 -11.97 14.74 -18.90
C GLN A 369 -10.89 15.72 -18.39
N ALA A 370 -10.16 16.34 -19.32
CA ALA A 370 -8.98 17.14 -19.00
C ALA A 370 -9.28 18.30 -18.02
N GLU A 371 -10.46 18.93 -18.18
CA GLU A 371 -10.95 20.01 -17.30
C GLU A 371 -11.31 19.53 -15.88
N SER A 372 -11.51 18.24 -15.69
CA SER A 372 -11.80 17.63 -14.39
C SER A 372 -10.54 17.17 -13.65
N VAL A 373 -9.38 17.12 -14.31
CA VAL A 373 -8.12 16.70 -13.70
C VAL A 373 -7.60 17.81 -12.79
N ILE A 374 -7.33 17.44 -11.54
CA ILE A 374 -6.67 18.34 -10.56
C ILE A 374 -5.17 18.14 -10.63
N GLN A 375 -4.71 16.88 -10.51
CA GLN A 375 -3.28 16.53 -10.56
C GLN A 375 -3.07 15.05 -10.90
N GLN A 376 -1.91 14.72 -11.44
CA GLN A 376 -1.51 13.33 -11.76
C GLN A 376 -0.18 13.01 -11.07
N PHE A 377 -0.04 11.75 -10.64
CA PHE A 377 1.12 11.23 -9.94
C PHE A 377 1.53 9.87 -10.49
N GLU A 378 2.80 9.56 -10.34
CA GLU A 378 3.36 8.24 -10.60
C GLU A 378 3.69 7.56 -9.27
N TYR A 379 3.15 6.36 -9.07
CA TYR A 379 3.43 5.51 -7.92
C TYR A 379 3.94 4.16 -8.40
N ALA A 380 4.82 3.54 -7.62
CA ALA A 380 5.26 2.18 -7.87
C ALA A 380 4.97 1.30 -6.65
N HIS A 381 4.30 0.18 -6.87
CA HIS A 381 3.93 -0.76 -5.81
C HIS A 381 4.70 -2.07 -5.93
N PRO A 382 5.19 -2.64 -4.82
CA PRO A 382 5.91 -3.91 -4.84
C PRO A 382 4.97 -5.07 -5.21
N VAL A 383 5.52 -6.02 -5.96
CA VAL A 383 4.84 -7.26 -6.35
C VAL A 383 5.32 -8.38 -5.44
N PHE A 384 4.39 -9.09 -4.78
CA PHE A 384 4.68 -10.10 -3.78
C PHE A 384 4.54 -11.52 -4.33
N ASP A 385 5.39 -11.88 -5.28
CA ASP A 385 5.52 -13.25 -5.76
C ASP A 385 6.33 -14.13 -4.77
N VAL A 386 6.51 -15.41 -5.10
CA VAL A 386 7.26 -16.35 -4.25
C VAL A 386 8.69 -15.88 -4.00
N ALA A 387 9.36 -15.33 -5.03
CA ALA A 387 10.74 -14.86 -4.90
C ALA A 387 10.83 -13.64 -3.96
N ALA A 388 9.87 -12.71 -4.02
CA ALA A 388 9.78 -11.57 -3.10
C ALA A 388 9.56 -12.04 -1.65
N ILE A 389 8.65 -12.99 -1.42
CA ILE A 389 8.39 -13.54 -0.08
C ILE A 389 9.61 -14.25 0.50
N GLU A 390 10.32 -15.04 -0.32
CA GLU A 390 11.56 -15.67 0.10
C GLU A 390 12.66 -14.65 0.42
N ALA A 391 12.78 -13.59 -0.39
CA ALA A 391 13.74 -12.52 -0.17
C ALA A 391 13.46 -11.75 1.13
N GLN A 392 12.19 -11.47 1.46
CA GLN A 392 11.80 -10.84 2.72
C GLN A 392 12.34 -11.58 3.94
N SER A 393 12.30 -12.92 3.94
CA SER A 393 12.78 -13.74 5.04
C SER A 393 14.31 -13.64 5.25
N LYS A 394 15.05 -13.24 4.22
CA LYS A 394 16.52 -13.11 4.21
C LYS A 394 17.02 -11.69 4.48
N VAL A 395 16.11 -10.69 4.54
CA VAL A 395 16.49 -9.30 4.83
C VAL A 395 17.34 -9.16 6.11
N PRO A 396 17.08 -9.91 7.22
CA PRO A 396 17.95 -9.87 8.40
C PRO A 396 19.42 -10.16 8.13
N GLU A 397 19.75 -10.92 7.09
CA GLU A 397 21.14 -11.29 6.73
C GLU A 397 21.96 -10.10 6.20
N ILE A 398 21.28 -9.07 5.67
CA ILE A 398 21.94 -7.87 5.11
C ILE A 398 21.82 -6.64 6.01
N GLN A 399 21.03 -6.70 7.09
CA GLN A 399 20.79 -5.57 7.98
C GLN A 399 22.04 -5.22 8.79
N GLY A 400 22.58 -4.01 8.58
CA GLY A 400 23.76 -3.49 9.29
C GLY A 400 25.09 -3.88 8.66
N LEU A 401 25.12 -4.57 7.53
CA LEU A 401 26.37 -4.87 6.82
C LEU A 401 27.07 -3.58 6.39
N GLY A 402 28.26 -3.33 6.95
CA GLY A 402 29.03 -2.11 6.71
C GLY A 402 28.24 -0.85 7.03
N ALA A 403 27.53 -0.87 8.16
CA ALA A 403 26.73 0.24 8.71
C ALA A 403 25.61 0.75 7.76
N VAL A 404 25.12 -0.11 6.84
CA VAL A 404 23.96 0.17 5.98
C VAL A 404 22.77 -0.67 6.42
N TYR A 405 21.64 -0.01 6.63
CA TYR A 405 20.37 -0.58 7.09
C TYR A 405 19.27 -0.33 6.07
N TYR A 406 18.31 -1.24 6.00
CA TYR A 406 17.21 -1.18 5.03
C TYR A 406 15.87 -1.08 5.74
N ALA A 407 14.98 -0.26 5.21
CA ALA A 407 13.62 -0.15 5.70
C ALA A 407 12.65 0.16 4.54
N GLY A 408 11.50 -0.50 4.51
CA GLY A 408 10.49 -0.27 3.50
C GLY A 408 9.26 -1.13 3.71
N ALA A 409 8.11 -0.69 3.23
CA ALA A 409 6.87 -1.46 3.27
C ALA A 409 7.00 -2.80 2.50
N TRP A 410 7.92 -2.88 1.55
CA TRP A 410 8.26 -4.08 0.79
C TRP A 410 8.81 -5.24 1.65
N MET A 411 9.20 -4.96 2.90
CA MET A 411 9.63 -5.98 3.88
C MET A 411 8.44 -6.70 4.54
N GLY A 412 7.21 -6.31 4.23
CA GLY A 412 5.96 -6.91 4.67
C GLY A 412 4.97 -7.04 3.50
N TYR A 413 3.72 -6.71 3.72
CA TYR A 413 2.66 -6.77 2.70
C TYR A 413 2.52 -5.50 1.84
N GLY A 414 3.40 -4.51 2.01
CA GLY A 414 3.39 -3.26 1.27
C GLY A 414 2.55 -2.14 1.89
N PHE A 415 2.06 -2.31 3.10
CA PHE A 415 1.17 -1.36 3.76
C PHE A 415 1.93 -0.40 4.69
N HIS A 416 1.23 0.65 5.11
CA HIS A 416 1.78 1.70 5.94
C HIS A 416 2.35 1.19 7.27
N GLU A 417 1.64 0.28 7.92
CA GLU A 417 2.09 -0.39 9.15
C GLU A 417 3.38 -1.21 8.92
N ASP A 418 3.52 -1.86 7.76
CA ASP A 418 4.73 -2.64 7.45
C ASP A 418 5.94 -1.72 7.28
N GLY A 419 5.75 -0.59 6.59
CA GLY A 419 6.78 0.43 6.45
C GLY A 419 7.18 1.03 7.79
N LEU A 420 6.21 1.33 8.65
CA LEU A 420 6.45 1.84 10.00
C LEU A 420 7.26 0.83 10.84
N LYS A 421 6.84 -0.43 10.85
CA LYS A 421 7.56 -1.53 11.53
C LYS A 421 9.00 -1.69 11.04
N ALA A 422 9.20 -1.64 9.73
CA ALA A 422 10.52 -1.76 9.12
C ALA A 422 11.45 -0.62 9.56
N GLY A 423 10.94 0.63 9.56
CA GLY A 423 11.70 1.80 10.03
C GLY A 423 12.09 1.71 11.50
N ILE A 424 11.14 1.36 12.37
CA ILE A 424 11.37 1.17 13.80
C ILE A 424 12.40 0.04 14.03
N SER A 425 12.29 -1.08 13.29
CA SER A 425 13.19 -2.21 13.42
C SER A 425 14.62 -1.85 13.00
N ALA A 426 14.80 -1.15 11.89
CA ALA A 426 16.10 -0.66 11.45
C ALA A 426 16.75 0.28 12.49
N ALA A 427 15.96 1.22 13.02
CA ALA A 427 16.41 2.13 14.06
C ALA A 427 16.82 1.42 15.35
N LYS A 428 16.02 0.48 15.83
CA LYS A 428 16.34 -0.34 17.01
C LYS A 428 17.61 -1.17 16.81
N LYS A 429 17.81 -1.70 15.60
CA LYS A 429 19.05 -2.42 15.31
C LYS A 429 20.27 -1.50 15.36
N ILE A 430 20.20 -0.29 14.82
CA ILE A 430 21.25 0.72 14.94
C ILE A 430 21.54 1.02 16.42
N ILE A 431 20.52 1.26 17.24
CA ILE A 431 20.67 1.51 18.67
C ILE A 431 21.43 0.37 19.34
N THR A 432 21.12 -0.88 18.99
CA THR A 432 21.78 -2.06 19.53
C THR A 432 23.22 -2.19 19.03
N ASP A 433 23.43 -2.08 17.72
CA ASP A 433 24.75 -2.30 17.09
C ASP A 433 25.79 -1.26 17.54
N PHE A 434 25.35 -0.04 17.83
CA PHE A 434 26.21 1.05 18.28
C PHE A 434 26.09 1.37 19.77
N SER A 435 25.33 0.57 20.54
CA SER A 435 25.11 0.74 21.98
C SER A 435 24.67 2.16 22.36
N LEU A 436 23.74 2.75 21.57
CA LEU A 436 23.24 4.10 21.84
C LEU A 436 22.29 4.09 23.05
N GLN A 437 22.41 5.15 23.88
CA GLN A 437 21.46 5.37 24.98
C GLN A 437 20.30 6.20 24.44
N GLY A 438 19.06 5.68 24.57
CA GLY A 438 17.83 6.36 24.17
C GLY A 438 17.22 7.17 25.29
#